data_49ab127c7b2fb11b01b5d38c3350b81d
#
_entry.id   49ab127c7b2fb11b01b5d38c3350b81d
#
_cell.length_a   1.000
_cell.length_b   1.000
_cell.length_c   1.000
_cell.angle_alpha   90.00
_cell.angle_beta   90.00
_cell.angle_gamma   90.00
#
_symmetry.space_group_name_H-M   'P 1'
#
loop_
_entity.id
_entity.type
_entity.pdbx_description
1 polymer ?
#
loop_
_entity_poly.entity_id
_entity_poly.type
_entity_poly.pdbx_seq_one_letter_code
_entity_poly.pdbx_strand_id
1 'polypeptide(L)'
;MEYLRAENAYTEAAMATEEELQERLYQEMRGRIKEDDSTVPEKEGDYYYYTRFEEGLQYPIYCRKHLSLVGPEEVLIDVNELAKGLDYCRVGNWENSPDHKWLAYSIDTDGSEMYTIVIKNLESGELLDEAIPGSYYSLEWANDSQTIYYDVLDELSLIHI
;
A
#
# COMPACT_ATOMS: atom_id res chain seq x y z
N MET A 1 27.05 15.46 7.91
CA MET A 1 25.84 15.62 8.78
C MET A 1 25.72 17.04 9.36
N GLU A 2 26.78 17.68 9.85
CA GLU A 2 26.71 19.05 10.39
C GLU A 2 26.30 20.09 9.34
N TYR A 3 26.86 20.01 8.16
CA TYR A 3 26.50 20.87 7.01
C TYR A 3 24.99 20.77 6.69
N LEU A 4 24.44 19.56 6.56
CA LEU A 4 23.02 19.39 6.25
C LEU A 4 22.09 19.95 7.33
N ARG A 5 22.51 19.85 8.60
CA ARG A 5 21.75 20.47 9.71
C ARG A 5 21.79 21.98 9.65
N ALA A 6 22.95 22.56 9.29
CA ALA A 6 23.08 24.01 9.11
C ALA A 6 22.20 24.52 7.96
N GLU A 7 22.16 23.81 6.82
CA GLU A 7 21.28 24.14 5.69
C GLU A 7 19.79 24.04 6.06
N ASN A 8 19.39 23.01 6.81
CA ASN A 8 18.01 22.90 7.29
C ASN A 8 17.64 24.07 8.20
N ALA A 9 18.51 24.40 9.18
CA ALA A 9 18.29 25.54 10.07
C ALA A 9 18.22 26.88 9.33
N TYR A 10 19.05 27.08 8.29
CA TYR A 10 18.96 28.24 7.44
C TYR A 10 17.63 28.30 6.68
N THR A 11 17.19 27.19 6.10
CA THR A 11 15.92 27.10 5.39
C THR A 11 14.74 27.40 6.31
N GLU A 12 14.70 26.81 7.50
CA GLU A 12 13.68 27.09 8.51
C GLU A 12 13.63 28.58 8.87
N ALA A 13 14.78 29.20 9.14
CA ALA A 13 14.87 30.62 9.45
C ALA A 13 14.45 31.53 8.29
N ALA A 14 14.82 31.19 7.07
CA ALA A 14 14.48 31.94 5.86
C ALA A 14 12.99 31.83 5.52
N MET A 15 12.36 30.68 5.78
CA MET A 15 10.96 30.40 5.47
C MET A 15 9.98 30.75 6.60
N ALA A 16 10.48 31.08 7.80
CA ALA A 16 9.62 31.33 8.98
C ALA A 16 8.59 32.46 8.77
N THR A 17 8.86 33.43 7.91
CA THR A 17 7.92 34.52 7.58
C THR A 17 6.80 34.09 6.63
N GLU A 18 6.93 32.94 6.01
CA GLU A 18 5.99 32.42 4.99
C GLU A 18 5.07 31.32 5.51
N GLU A 19 5.11 30.99 6.80
CA GLU A 19 4.33 29.89 7.40
C GLU A 19 2.83 30.05 7.16
N GLU A 20 2.30 31.27 7.31
CA GLU A 20 0.87 31.54 7.08
C GLU A 20 0.48 31.35 5.60
N LEU A 21 1.38 31.74 4.67
CA LEU A 21 1.19 31.50 3.24
C LEU A 21 1.25 30.02 2.91
N GLN A 22 2.20 29.29 3.49
CA GLN A 22 2.34 27.85 3.28
C GLN A 22 1.08 27.08 3.74
N GLU A 23 0.59 27.40 4.94
CA GLU A 23 -0.64 26.79 5.48
C GLU A 23 -1.85 27.08 4.58
N ARG A 24 -2.01 28.34 4.14
CA ARG A 24 -3.10 28.70 3.24
C ARG A 24 -3.03 27.94 1.91
N LEU A 25 -1.83 27.85 1.31
CA LEU A 25 -1.63 27.11 0.06
C LEU A 25 -1.86 25.60 0.25
N TYR A 26 -1.42 25.06 1.37
CA TYR A 26 -1.66 23.67 1.72
C TYR A 26 -3.17 23.37 1.81
N GLN A 27 -3.92 24.17 2.54
CA GLN A 27 -5.37 24.00 2.67
C GLN A 27 -6.10 24.18 1.33
N GLU A 28 -5.66 25.13 0.50
CA GLU A 28 -6.23 25.33 -0.83
C GLU A 28 -5.97 24.11 -1.74
N MET A 29 -4.74 23.57 -1.74
CA MET A 29 -4.39 22.39 -2.55
C MET A 29 -5.14 21.15 -2.05
N ARG A 30 -5.17 20.92 -0.74
CA ARG A 30 -5.87 19.80 -0.12
C ARG A 30 -7.38 19.86 -0.41
N GLY A 31 -7.98 21.04 -0.31
CA GLY A 31 -9.41 21.23 -0.60
C GLY A 31 -9.82 20.96 -2.06
N ARG A 32 -8.86 20.83 -2.97
CA ARG A 32 -9.11 20.44 -4.38
C ARG A 32 -9.07 18.92 -4.59
N ILE A 33 -8.60 18.17 -3.60
CA ILE A 33 -8.50 16.71 -3.65
C ILE A 33 -9.76 16.14 -3.02
N LYS A 34 -10.42 15.24 -3.73
CA LYS A 34 -11.52 14.46 -3.17
C LYS A 34 -10.90 13.34 -2.33
N GLU A 35 -10.98 13.46 -1.01
CA GLU A 35 -10.39 12.48 -0.08
C GLU A 35 -11.20 11.18 -0.01
N ASP A 36 -12.54 11.27 -0.04
CA ASP A 36 -13.43 10.10 -0.15
C ASP A 36 -13.62 9.73 -1.62
N ASP A 37 -12.75 8.88 -2.14
CA ASP A 37 -12.74 8.50 -3.55
C ASP A 37 -12.45 7.00 -3.73
N SER A 38 -12.74 6.51 -4.95
CA SER A 38 -12.44 5.13 -5.32
C SER A 38 -12.01 5.03 -6.78
N THR A 39 -11.18 4.04 -7.08
CA THR A 39 -10.87 3.68 -8.46
C THR A 39 -12.11 3.10 -9.16
N VAL A 40 -12.07 3.08 -10.48
CA VAL A 40 -13.09 2.36 -11.27
C VAL A 40 -12.92 0.87 -10.99
N PRO A 41 -14.00 0.16 -10.58
CA PRO A 41 -13.91 -1.27 -10.34
C PRO A 41 -13.56 -2.06 -11.60
N GLU A 42 -12.53 -2.89 -11.50
CA GLU A 42 -12.08 -3.80 -12.55
C GLU A 42 -12.70 -5.17 -12.36
N LYS A 43 -13.25 -5.72 -13.45
CA LYS A 43 -13.90 -7.03 -13.40
C LYS A 43 -12.90 -8.14 -13.70
N GLU A 44 -12.77 -9.08 -12.77
CA GLU A 44 -12.01 -10.30 -12.92
C GLU A 44 -12.86 -11.51 -12.47
N GLY A 45 -13.14 -12.42 -13.38
CA GLY A 45 -14.07 -13.51 -13.11
C GLY A 45 -15.45 -13.01 -12.66
N ASP A 46 -15.89 -13.47 -11.50
CA ASP A 46 -17.14 -13.09 -10.88
C ASP A 46 -17.00 -11.94 -9.86
N TYR A 47 -15.80 -11.34 -9.75
CA TYR A 47 -15.51 -10.27 -8.82
C TYR A 47 -15.22 -8.95 -9.50
N TYR A 48 -15.44 -7.86 -8.77
CA TYR A 48 -15.06 -6.50 -9.11
C TYR A 48 -14.09 -5.99 -8.06
N TYR A 49 -12.85 -5.72 -8.43
CA TYR A 49 -11.78 -5.26 -7.57
C TYR A 49 -11.61 -3.75 -7.71
N TYR A 50 -11.39 -3.07 -6.60
CA TYR A 50 -11.18 -1.62 -6.57
C TYR A 50 -10.46 -1.20 -5.29
N THR A 51 -9.89 -0.03 -5.36
CA THR A 51 -9.27 0.64 -4.22
C THR A 51 -10.13 1.83 -3.84
N ARG A 52 -10.36 2.04 -2.56
CA ARG A 52 -11.02 3.24 -2.07
C ARG A 52 -10.21 3.90 -0.97
N PHE A 53 -10.50 5.18 -0.77
CA PHE A 53 -9.94 6.02 0.28
C PHE A 53 -11.09 6.56 1.13
N GLU A 54 -10.84 6.80 2.40
CA GLU A 54 -11.79 7.42 3.32
C GLU A 54 -11.23 8.74 3.83
N GLU A 55 -12.09 9.73 3.98
CA GLU A 55 -11.72 11.04 4.51
C GLU A 55 -11.07 10.90 5.90
N GLY A 56 -9.92 11.55 6.07
CA GLY A 56 -9.15 11.51 7.32
C GLY A 56 -8.28 10.28 7.52
N LEU A 57 -8.33 9.28 6.61
CA LEU A 57 -7.41 8.16 6.60
C LEU A 57 -6.24 8.41 5.65
N GLN A 58 -5.08 7.86 5.98
CA GLN A 58 -3.85 8.10 5.23
C GLN A 58 -3.63 7.09 4.10
N TYR A 59 -4.13 5.87 4.27
CA TYR A 59 -3.81 4.74 3.41
C TYR A 59 -5.02 4.21 2.65
N PRO A 60 -4.80 3.52 1.51
CA PRO A 60 -5.87 2.89 0.74
C PRO A 60 -6.50 1.69 1.47
N ILE A 61 -7.71 1.38 1.04
CA ILE A 61 -8.44 0.17 1.40
C ILE A 61 -8.72 -0.59 0.10
N TYR A 62 -8.20 -1.81 -0.01
CA TYR A 62 -8.38 -2.68 -1.17
C TYR A 62 -9.63 -3.55 -0.95
N CYS A 63 -10.53 -3.53 -1.92
CA CYS A 63 -11.85 -4.11 -1.79
C CYS A 63 -12.23 -4.94 -3.02
N ARG A 64 -13.18 -5.86 -2.82
CA ARG A 64 -13.87 -6.51 -3.93
C ARG A 64 -15.38 -6.64 -3.67
N LYS A 65 -16.15 -6.86 -4.75
CA LYS A 65 -17.57 -7.21 -4.70
C LYS A 65 -17.84 -8.40 -5.60
N HIS A 66 -18.68 -9.31 -5.15
CA HIS A 66 -19.04 -10.51 -5.90
C HIS A 66 -20.25 -10.25 -6.80
N LEU A 67 -20.18 -10.66 -8.07
CA LEU A 67 -21.22 -10.65 -9.10
C LEU A 67 -21.80 -9.28 -9.44
N SER A 68 -21.84 -8.32 -8.53
CA SER A 68 -22.54 -7.06 -8.73
C SER A 68 -21.88 -5.91 -7.97
N LEU A 69 -21.83 -4.72 -8.61
CA LEU A 69 -21.34 -3.49 -7.97
C LEU A 69 -22.25 -2.96 -6.85
N VAL A 70 -23.50 -3.41 -6.78
CA VAL A 70 -24.45 -3.06 -5.69
C VAL A 70 -24.48 -4.10 -4.57
N GLY A 71 -23.68 -5.19 -4.69
CA GLY A 71 -23.53 -6.21 -3.67
C GLY A 71 -22.73 -5.74 -2.46
N PRO A 72 -22.64 -6.58 -1.42
CA PRO A 72 -21.82 -6.28 -0.26
C PRO A 72 -20.34 -6.14 -0.64
N GLU A 73 -19.68 -5.21 0.04
CA GLU A 73 -18.24 -5.02 -0.07
C GLU A 73 -17.51 -6.04 0.81
N GLU A 74 -16.44 -6.60 0.30
CA GLU A 74 -15.48 -7.39 1.03
C GLU A 74 -14.15 -6.63 1.06
N VAL A 75 -13.66 -6.30 2.25
CA VAL A 75 -12.36 -5.66 2.44
C VAL A 75 -11.27 -6.73 2.39
N LEU A 76 -10.39 -6.62 1.42
CA LEU A 76 -9.24 -7.51 1.24
C LEU A 76 -8.09 -7.10 2.15
N ILE A 77 -7.68 -5.83 2.04
CA ILE A 77 -6.61 -5.22 2.84
C ILE A 77 -7.05 -3.83 3.26
N ASP A 78 -7.08 -3.55 4.54
CA ASP A 78 -7.13 -2.19 5.08
C ASP A 78 -5.72 -1.81 5.54
N VAL A 79 -5.04 -0.97 4.74
CA VAL A 79 -3.66 -0.57 5.07
C VAL A 79 -3.62 0.33 6.30
N ASN A 80 -4.71 1.01 6.64
CA ASN A 80 -4.80 1.82 7.86
C ASN A 80 -4.79 0.94 9.11
N GLU A 81 -5.42 -0.26 9.05
CA GLU A 81 -5.34 -1.24 10.14
C GLU A 81 -3.94 -1.85 10.26
N LEU A 82 -3.29 -2.17 9.12
CA LEU A 82 -1.93 -2.70 9.09
C LEU A 82 -0.90 -1.69 9.63
N ALA A 83 -1.10 -0.40 9.40
CA ALA A 83 -0.20 0.67 9.80
C ALA A 83 -0.29 1.02 11.30
N LYS A 84 -1.25 0.47 12.05
CA LYS A 84 -1.42 0.82 13.46
C LYS A 84 -0.17 0.50 14.29
N GLY A 85 0.40 1.54 14.89
CA GLY A 85 1.60 1.41 15.74
C GLY A 85 2.91 1.30 14.97
N LEU A 86 2.89 1.49 13.65
CA LEU A 86 4.07 1.55 12.81
C LEU A 86 4.39 3.00 12.43
N ASP A 87 5.67 3.32 12.31
CA ASP A 87 6.13 4.62 11.81
C ASP A 87 6.03 4.69 10.27
N TYR A 88 6.04 3.54 9.63
CA TYR A 88 5.93 3.39 8.18
C TYR A 88 5.15 2.13 7.83
N CYS A 89 4.33 2.19 6.78
CA CYS A 89 3.63 1.03 6.23
C CYS A 89 3.37 1.24 4.74
N ARG A 90 3.76 0.27 3.93
CA ARG A 90 3.49 0.26 2.49
C ARG A 90 3.13 -1.14 2.03
N VAL A 91 2.00 -1.28 1.37
CA VAL A 91 1.71 -2.46 0.54
C VAL A 91 2.32 -2.21 -0.83
N GLY A 92 3.27 -3.04 -1.23
CA GLY A 92 4.01 -2.91 -2.49
C GLY A 92 3.22 -3.43 -3.68
N ASN A 93 2.82 -4.68 -3.60
CA ASN A 93 1.96 -5.34 -4.57
C ASN A 93 0.94 -6.25 -3.86
N TRP A 94 -0.15 -6.55 -4.52
CA TRP A 94 -1.14 -7.51 -4.05
C TRP A 94 -1.81 -8.20 -5.24
N GLU A 95 -2.00 -9.52 -5.12
CA GLU A 95 -2.53 -10.35 -6.19
C GLU A 95 -3.50 -11.40 -5.63
N ASN A 96 -4.62 -11.58 -6.29
CA ASN A 96 -5.55 -12.65 -5.98
C ASN A 96 -5.14 -13.91 -6.74
N SER A 97 -5.32 -15.07 -6.11
CA SER A 97 -5.16 -16.33 -6.83
C SER A 97 -6.21 -16.45 -7.95
N PRO A 98 -5.94 -17.17 -9.05
CA PRO A 98 -6.89 -17.35 -10.14
C PRO A 98 -8.24 -17.94 -9.74
N ASP A 99 -8.32 -18.68 -8.64
CA ASP A 99 -9.57 -19.20 -8.07
C ASP A 99 -10.26 -18.24 -7.08
N HIS A 100 -9.68 -17.03 -6.87
CA HIS A 100 -10.18 -15.98 -5.98
C HIS A 100 -10.32 -16.35 -4.50
N LYS A 101 -9.62 -17.42 -4.04
CA LYS A 101 -9.69 -17.87 -2.65
C LYS A 101 -8.53 -17.39 -1.78
N TRP A 102 -7.43 -17.01 -2.41
CA TRP A 102 -6.23 -16.55 -1.75
C TRP A 102 -5.86 -15.15 -2.20
N LEU A 103 -5.29 -14.40 -1.29
CA LEU A 103 -4.68 -13.11 -1.53
C LEU A 103 -3.23 -13.17 -1.07
N ALA A 104 -2.29 -12.84 -1.95
CA ALA A 104 -0.92 -12.58 -1.59
C ALA A 104 -0.66 -11.08 -1.66
N TYR A 105 0.03 -10.51 -0.68
CA TYR A 105 0.45 -9.13 -0.71
C TYR A 105 1.81 -8.95 -0.06
N SER A 106 2.59 -8.01 -0.58
CA SER A 106 3.89 -7.64 -0.04
C SER A 106 3.78 -6.40 0.82
N ILE A 107 4.39 -6.42 2.01
CA ILE A 107 4.37 -5.30 2.96
C ILE A 107 5.78 -4.91 3.37
N ASP A 108 6.05 -3.60 3.39
CA ASP A 108 7.23 -2.96 3.96
C ASP A 108 6.79 -2.11 5.16
N THR A 109 7.42 -2.32 6.30
CA THR A 109 7.06 -1.68 7.57
C THR A 109 8.15 -0.76 8.14
N ASP A 110 9.26 -0.58 7.42
CA ASP A 110 10.41 0.22 7.87
C ASP A 110 10.98 1.19 6.80
N GLY A 111 10.45 1.13 5.57
CA GLY A 111 10.87 1.98 4.46
C GLY A 111 12.15 1.53 3.77
N SER A 112 12.59 0.29 4.00
CA SER A 112 13.78 -0.28 3.37
C SER A 112 13.58 -0.74 1.94
N GLU A 113 12.33 -0.78 1.47
CA GLU A 113 11.91 -1.40 0.20
C GLU A 113 12.18 -2.91 0.12
N MET A 114 12.46 -3.52 1.28
CA MET A 114 12.51 -4.96 1.43
C MET A 114 11.18 -5.43 1.99
N TYR A 115 10.44 -6.17 1.18
CA TYR A 115 9.08 -6.56 1.51
C TYR A 115 9.02 -7.96 2.14
N THR A 116 7.96 -8.17 2.89
CA THR A 116 7.55 -9.50 3.34
C THR A 116 6.25 -9.87 2.63
N ILE A 117 6.20 -11.00 1.95
CA ILE A 117 4.96 -11.50 1.36
C ILE A 117 4.14 -12.21 2.42
N VAL A 118 2.88 -11.83 2.51
CA VAL A 118 1.87 -12.40 3.40
C VAL A 118 0.76 -13.00 2.55
N ILE A 119 0.27 -14.18 2.95
CA ILE A 119 -0.79 -14.88 2.24
C ILE A 119 -2.02 -14.98 3.15
N LYS A 120 -3.17 -14.53 2.64
CA LYS A 120 -4.45 -14.53 3.32
C LYS A 120 -5.44 -15.47 2.64
N ASN A 121 -6.09 -16.33 3.41
CA ASN A 121 -7.24 -17.08 2.93
C ASN A 121 -8.48 -16.15 2.94
N LEU A 122 -9.11 -15.97 1.79
CA LEU A 122 -10.23 -15.04 1.65
C LEU A 122 -11.57 -15.63 2.12
N GLU A 123 -11.68 -16.96 2.28
CA GLU A 123 -12.87 -17.60 2.83
C GLU A 123 -12.90 -17.55 4.36
N SER A 124 -11.74 -17.81 5.02
CA SER A 124 -11.65 -17.77 6.49
C SER A 124 -11.23 -16.41 7.04
N GLY A 125 -10.56 -15.58 6.23
CA GLY A 125 -9.94 -14.33 6.65
C GLY A 125 -8.60 -14.52 7.37
N GLU A 126 -8.12 -15.75 7.55
CA GLU A 126 -6.91 -16.08 8.27
C GLU A 126 -5.66 -15.88 7.40
N LEU A 127 -4.58 -15.43 8.03
CA LEU A 127 -3.26 -15.40 7.41
C LEU A 127 -2.59 -16.77 7.54
N LEU A 128 -1.80 -17.15 6.55
CA LEU A 128 -0.89 -18.28 6.71
C LEU A 128 0.22 -17.93 7.70
N ASP A 129 0.62 -18.90 8.50
CA ASP A 129 1.68 -18.74 9.49
C ASP A 129 3.06 -18.45 8.84
N GLU A 130 3.25 -18.88 7.60
CA GLU A 130 4.48 -18.70 6.85
C GLU A 130 4.43 -17.41 6.02
N ALA A 131 5.15 -16.38 6.48
CA ALA A 131 5.46 -15.20 5.70
C ALA A 131 6.79 -15.37 4.96
N ILE A 132 6.93 -14.79 3.77
CA ILE A 132 8.14 -14.89 2.94
C ILE A 132 8.89 -13.54 3.01
N PRO A 133 9.95 -13.42 3.82
CA PRO A 133 10.72 -12.19 3.94
C PRO A 133 11.71 -12.02 2.78
N GLY A 134 12.17 -10.78 2.58
CA GLY A 134 13.24 -10.47 1.63
C GLY A 134 12.81 -10.46 0.18
N SER A 135 11.52 -10.37 -0.10
CA SER A 135 11.02 -10.11 -1.45
C SER A 135 11.25 -8.64 -1.82
N TYR A 136 11.24 -8.36 -3.12
CA TYR A 136 11.28 -6.99 -3.60
C TYR A 136 9.88 -6.52 -3.99
N TYR A 137 9.59 -6.30 -5.24
CA TYR A 137 8.37 -5.58 -5.61
C TYR A 137 7.32 -6.47 -6.27
N SER A 138 7.74 -7.48 -7.03
CA SER A 138 6.83 -8.29 -7.84
C SER A 138 6.42 -9.58 -7.15
N LEU A 139 5.18 -9.93 -7.29
CA LEU A 139 4.65 -11.26 -6.99
C LEU A 139 3.53 -11.59 -7.99
N GLU A 140 3.41 -12.87 -8.34
CA GLU A 140 2.41 -13.38 -9.28
C GLU A 140 1.98 -14.79 -8.91
N TRP A 141 0.70 -15.07 -9.02
CA TRP A 141 0.20 -16.43 -8.88
C TRP A 141 0.35 -17.22 -10.16
N ALA A 142 0.73 -18.49 -10.03
CA ALA A 142 0.59 -19.44 -11.12
C ALA A 142 -0.89 -19.82 -11.33
N ASN A 143 -1.21 -20.34 -12.51
CA ASN A 143 -2.57 -20.75 -12.86
C ASN A 143 -3.14 -21.89 -11.98
N ASP A 144 -2.31 -22.54 -11.18
CA ASP A 144 -2.70 -23.60 -10.26
C ASP A 144 -3.29 -23.08 -8.94
N SER A 145 -3.26 -21.76 -8.69
CA SER A 145 -3.69 -21.13 -7.45
C SER A 145 -2.97 -21.62 -6.18
N GLN A 146 -1.78 -22.22 -6.34
CA GLN A 146 -1.00 -22.83 -5.27
C GLN A 146 0.46 -22.37 -5.27
N THR A 147 0.96 -21.92 -6.42
CA THR A 147 2.34 -21.49 -6.60
C THR A 147 2.41 -19.98 -6.76
N ILE A 148 3.35 -19.32 -6.07
CA ILE A 148 3.65 -17.90 -6.21
C ILE A 148 5.06 -17.76 -6.77
N TYR A 149 5.22 -16.88 -7.76
CA TYR A 149 6.49 -16.38 -8.25
C TYR A 149 6.72 -14.98 -7.67
N TYR A 150 7.91 -14.73 -7.20
CA TYR A 150 8.30 -13.43 -6.66
C TYR A 150 9.78 -13.15 -6.96
N ASP A 151 10.17 -11.90 -6.91
CA ASP A 151 11.56 -11.48 -7.07
C ASP A 151 12.22 -11.20 -5.72
N VAL A 152 13.53 -11.38 -5.70
CA VAL A 152 14.40 -11.00 -4.59
C VAL A 152 15.55 -10.17 -5.15
N LEU A 153 15.98 -9.15 -4.37
CA LEU A 153 17.18 -8.43 -4.70
C LEU A 153 18.42 -9.26 -4.31
N ASP A 154 19.39 -9.31 -5.19
CA ASP A 154 20.69 -9.77 -4.82
C ASP A 154 21.41 -8.65 -4.02
N GLU A 155 22.35 -9.04 -3.13
CA GLU A 155 23.07 -8.10 -2.23
C GLU A 155 23.82 -6.98 -2.98
N LEU A 156 24.11 -7.16 -4.26
CA LEU A 156 24.83 -6.20 -5.11
C LEU A 156 23.88 -5.25 -5.86
N SER A 157 22.60 -5.56 -5.98
CA SER A 157 21.66 -4.78 -6.81
C SER A 157 21.46 -3.35 -6.31
N LEU A 158 21.57 -3.10 -5.01
CA LEU A 158 21.44 -1.77 -4.40
C LEU A 158 22.73 -0.93 -4.43
N ILE A 159 23.87 -1.51 -4.83
CA ILE A 159 25.18 -0.85 -4.82
C ILE A 159 25.50 -0.20 -6.17
N HIS A 160 24.77 -0.55 -7.22
CA HIS A 160 25.03 -0.14 -8.61
C HIS A 160 24.17 1.03 -9.11
N ILE A 161 23.69 1.87 -8.20
CA ILE A 161 23.02 3.12 -8.55
C ILE A 161 24.03 4.24 -8.70
#